data_44566f22c489bee483c33f4f7cc588c6
#
_entry.id   44566f22c489bee483c33f4f7cc588c6
#
_cell.length_a   1.000
_cell.length_b   1.000
_cell.length_c   1.000
_cell.angle_alpha   90.00
_cell.angle_beta   90.00
_cell.angle_gamma   90.00
#
_symmetry.space_group_name_H-M   'P 1'
#
loop_
_entity.id
_entity.type
_entity.pdbx_description
1 polymer ?
#
loop_
_entity_poly.entity_id
_entity_poly.type
_entity_poly.pdbx_seq_one_letter_code
_entity_poly.pdbx_strand_id
1 'polypeptide(L)'
;MSILQISTHFWQRLAKADRPVLLLDYDGTLAPFRVDRDQAIPYPGLRELLGEIHTETLTRLVIISGRAINDLLPLLGLEPPPEIWGCHGWERMFSNGQRSMVALPASA
;
A
#
# COMPACT_ATOMS: atom_id res chain seq x y z
N MET A 1 -10.15 6.48 -14.45
CA MET A 1 -8.92 7.23 -14.77
C MET A 1 -7.72 6.29 -14.69
N SER A 2 -6.89 6.31 -15.70
CA SER A 2 -5.63 5.56 -15.67
C SER A 2 -4.63 6.25 -14.75
N ILE A 3 -3.75 5.46 -14.12
CA ILE A 3 -2.67 6.01 -13.30
C ILE A 3 -1.77 6.93 -14.14
N LEU A 4 -1.67 6.70 -15.45
CA LEU A 4 -0.89 7.52 -16.38
C LEU A 4 -1.51 8.89 -16.62
N GLN A 5 -2.78 9.08 -16.26
CA GLN A 5 -3.50 10.35 -16.39
C GLN A 5 -3.44 11.20 -15.13
N ILE A 6 -2.73 10.76 -14.11
CA ILE A 6 -2.47 11.59 -12.93
C ILE A 6 -1.65 12.79 -13.39
N SER A 7 -2.07 13.97 -12.95
CA SER A 7 -1.50 15.25 -13.36
C SER A 7 0.02 15.29 -13.23
N THR A 8 0.71 15.79 -14.25
CA THR A 8 2.15 16.09 -14.19
C THR A 8 2.48 16.95 -12.98
N HIS A 9 1.59 17.88 -12.62
CA HIS A 9 1.76 18.74 -11.46
C HIS A 9 1.85 17.93 -10.16
N PHE A 10 1.03 16.87 -10.02
CA PHE A 10 1.09 15.96 -8.87
C PHE A 10 2.48 15.33 -8.76
N TRP A 11 3.00 14.77 -9.86
CA TRP A 11 4.32 14.13 -9.85
C TRP A 11 5.44 15.10 -9.56
N GLN A 12 5.34 16.33 -10.07
CA GLN A 12 6.32 17.38 -9.77
C GLN A 12 6.31 17.76 -8.30
N ARG A 13 5.13 17.87 -7.69
CA ARG A 13 5.01 18.16 -6.27
C ARG A 13 5.57 17.03 -5.42
N LEU A 14 5.30 15.78 -5.79
CA LEU A 14 5.83 14.61 -5.10
C LEU A 14 7.36 14.60 -5.14
N ALA A 15 7.93 14.86 -6.31
CA ALA A 15 9.38 14.87 -6.50
C ALA A 15 10.09 15.96 -5.69
N LYS A 16 9.41 17.08 -5.42
CA LYS A 16 9.96 18.21 -4.67
C LYS A 16 9.72 18.14 -3.17
N ALA A 17 8.87 17.24 -2.72
CA ALA A 17 8.55 17.12 -1.30
C ALA A 17 9.73 16.49 -0.55
N ASP A 18 10.07 17.04 0.63
CA ASP A 18 11.18 16.53 1.44
C ASP A 18 10.89 15.12 1.97
N ARG A 19 9.65 14.86 2.39
CA ARG A 19 9.22 13.58 2.95
C ARG A 19 7.84 13.23 2.43
N PRO A 20 7.73 12.89 1.13
CA PRO A 20 6.43 12.57 0.57
C PRO A 20 5.89 11.27 1.14
N VAL A 21 4.58 11.22 1.31
CA VAL A 21 3.85 10.01 1.72
C VAL A 21 2.82 9.70 0.66
N LEU A 22 2.84 8.48 0.17
CA LEU A 22 1.87 7.99 -0.79
C LEU A 22 1.03 6.91 -0.12
N LEU A 23 -0.24 7.23 0.13
CA LEU A 23 -1.20 6.31 0.72
C LEU A 23 -2.08 5.72 -0.38
N LEU A 24 -2.11 4.40 -0.50
CA LEU A 24 -2.85 3.71 -1.54
C LEU A 24 -3.75 2.63 -0.95
N ASP A 25 -5.01 2.64 -1.34
CA ASP A 25 -5.95 1.56 -1.05
C ASP A 25 -5.65 0.37 -1.96
N TYR A 26 -5.90 -0.85 -1.49
CA TYR A 26 -5.56 -2.06 -2.24
C TYR A 26 -6.71 -2.54 -3.13
N ASP A 27 -7.81 -3.06 -2.53
CA ASP A 27 -8.91 -3.66 -3.30
C ASP A 27 -9.67 -2.58 -4.08
N GLY A 28 -9.81 -2.78 -5.38
CA GLY A 28 -10.47 -1.83 -6.27
C GLY A 28 -9.60 -0.66 -6.72
N THR A 29 -8.36 -0.55 -6.21
CA THR A 29 -7.41 0.52 -6.57
C THR A 29 -6.15 -0.07 -7.18
N LEU A 30 -5.38 -0.85 -6.43
CA LEU A 30 -4.16 -1.50 -6.91
C LEU A 30 -4.46 -2.86 -7.53
N ALA A 31 -5.53 -3.50 -7.12
CA ALA A 31 -5.99 -4.77 -7.64
C ALA A 31 -7.48 -4.72 -7.89
N PRO A 32 -8.00 -5.45 -8.90
CA PRO A 32 -9.43 -5.49 -9.13
C PRO A 32 -10.14 -6.25 -8.01
N PHE A 33 -11.41 -5.90 -7.76
CA PHE A 33 -12.26 -6.71 -6.89
C PHE A 33 -12.46 -8.09 -7.52
N ARG A 34 -12.36 -9.14 -6.71
CA ARG A 34 -12.58 -10.52 -7.15
C ARG A 34 -13.54 -11.24 -6.20
N VAL A 35 -14.37 -12.10 -6.75
CA VAL A 35 -15.23 -12.99 -5.94
C VAL A 35 -14.35 -13.86 -5.05
N ASP A 36 -13.30 -14.47 -5.62
CA ASP A 36 -12.27 -15.13 -4.85
C ASP A 36 -11.21 -14.09 -4.48
N ARG A 37 -11.18 -13.72 -3.19
CA ARG A 37 -10.30 -12.66 -2.69
C ARG A 37 -8.82 -12.99 -2.86
N ASP A 38 -8.46 -14.28 -2.89
CA ASP A 38 -7.09 -14.70 -3.06
C ASP A 38 -6.59 -14.52 -4.50
N GLN A 39 -7.49 -14.19 -5.43
CA GLN A 39 -7.16 -13.92 -6.82
C GLN A 39 -7.05 -12.42 -7.12
N ALA A 40 -7.19 -11.56 -6.12
CA ALA A 40 -7.09 -10.11 -6.31
C ALA A 40 -5.63 -9.67 -6.30
N ILE A 41 -4.91 -9.96 -7.39
CA ILE A 41 -3.52 -9.56 -7.56
C ILE A 41 -3.42 -8.17 -8.17
N PRO A 42 -2.33 -7.43 -7.95
CA PRO A 42 -2.17 -6.08 -8.51
C PRO A 42 -2.28 -6.06 -10.03
N TYR A 43 -2.77 -4.95 -10.57
CA TYR A 43 -2.79 -4.74 -12.02
C TYR A 43 -1.39 -4.89 -12.60
N PRO A 44 -1.27 -5.36 -13.87
CA PRO A 44 0.04 -5.53 -14.50
C PRO A 44 0.88 -4.25 -14.45
N GLY A 45 2.14 -4.39 -14.08
CA GLY A 45 3.08 -3.28 -13.99
C GLY A 45 3.08 -2.53 -12.67
N LEU A 46 2.06 -2.71 -11.81
CA LEU A 46 2.01 -1.99 -10.54
C LEU A 46 3.04 -2.47 -9.54
N ARG A 47 3.31 -3.77 -9.48
CA ARG A 47 4.34 -4.28 -8.56
C ARG A 47 5.69 -3.64 -8.83
N GLU A 48 6.07 -3.56 -10.08
CA GLU A 48 7.34 -2.97 -10.50
C GLU A 48 7.39 -1.49 -10.14
N LEU A 49 6.31 -0.75 -10.43
CA LEU A 49 6.22 0.66 -10.13
C LEU A 49 6.28 0.93 -8.62
N LEU A 50 5.51 0.19 -7.84
CA LEU A 50 5.48 0.36 -6.39
C LEU A 50 6.83 -0.03 -5.76
N GLY A 51 7.47 -1.07 -6.29
CA GLY A 51 8.79 -1.48 -5.87
C GLY A 51 9.83 -0.39 -6.09
N GLU A 52 9.80 0.26 -7.24
CA GLU A 52 10.69 1.39 -7.54
C GLU A 52 10.45 2.56 -6.60
N ILE A 53 9.18 2.92 -6.36
CA ILE A 53 8.86 4.02 -5.44
C ILE A 53 9.38 3.70 -4.04
N HIS A 54 9.17 2.47 -3.59
CA HIS A 54 9.53 2.06 -2.24
C HIS A 54 11.04 1.99 -2.03
N THR A 55 11.79 1.46 -3.00
CA THR A 55 13.22 1.19 -2.82
C THR A 55 14.13 2.30 -3.37
N GLU A 56 13.68 3.06 -4.35
CA GLU A 56 14.53 4.00 -5.07
C GLU A 56 14.20 5.47 -4.80
N THR A 57 13.20 5.74 -3.97
CA THR A 57 12.84 7.11 -3.61
C THR A 57 12.73 7.27 -2.10
N LEU A 58 12.65 8.53 -1.64
CA LEU A 58 12.42 8.86 -0.24
C LEU A 58 10.93 8.87 0.11
N THR A 59 10.07 8.47 -0.80
CA THR A 59 8.63 8.41 -0.58
C THR A 59 8.28 7.31 0.43
N ARG A 60 7.54 7.68 1.46
CA ARG A 60 6.96 6.70 2.37
C ARG A 60 5.72 6.11 1.72
N LEU A 61 5.82 4.86 1.30
CA LEU A 61 4.72 4.15 0.67
C LEU A 61 3.93 3.40 1.73
N VAL A 62 2.63 3.66 1.80
CA VAL A 62 1.71 3.01 2.74
C VAL A 62 0.56 2.40 1.98
N ILE A 63 0.34 1.10 2.15
CA ILE A 63 -0.79 0.40 1.58
C ILE A 63 -1.85 0.21 2.67
N ILE A 64 -3.07 0.61 2.38
CA ILE A 64 -4.19 0.51 3.32
C ILE A 64 -5.15 -0.56 2.81
N SER A 65 -5.60 -1.45 3.69
CA SER A 65 -6.48 -2.55 3.30
C SER A 65 -7.40 -2.97 4.45
N GLY A 66 -8.58 -3.47 4.10
CA GLY A 66 -9.42 -4.18 5.05
C GLY A 66 -8.94 -5.60 5.31
N ARG A 67 -8.02 -6.12 4.48
CA ARG A 67 -7.45 -7.46 4.69
C ARG A 67 -6.47 -7.46 5.86
N ALA A 68 -6.33 -8.62 6.50
CA ALA A 68 -5.23 -8.81 7.45
C ALA A 68 -3.89 -8.72 6.70
N ILE A 69 -2.86 -8.22 7.36
CA ILE A 69 -1.54 -8.05 6.74
C ILE A 69 -1.03 -9.38 6.19
N ASN A 70 -1.18 -10.47 6.93
CA ASN A 70 -0.70 -11.77 6.49
C ASN A 70 -1.42 -12.30 5.24
N ASP A 71 -2.66 -11.85 5.01
CA ASP A 71 -3.40 -12.20 3.80
C ASP A 71 -3.00 -11.32 2.62
N LEU A 72 -2.60 -10.10 2.88
CA LEU A 72 -2.23 -9.14 1.84
C LEU A 72 -0.82 -9.35 1.30
N LEU A 73 0.13 -9.69 2.17
CA LEU A 73 1.54 -9.80 1.78
C LEU A 73 1.80 -10.69 0.56
N PRO A 74 1.23 -11.91 0.49
CA PRO A 74 1.47 -12.75 -0.68
C PRO A 74 0.83 -12.21 -1.95
N LEU A 75 -0.29 -11.50 -1.84
CA LEU A 75 -0.95 -10.90 -3.01
C LEU A 75 -0.16 -9.71 -3.52
N LEU A 76 0.31 -8.87 -2.62
CA LEU A 76 1.06 -7.66 -2.97
C LEU A 76 2.40 -8.01 -3.65
N GLY A 77 3.09 -9.02 -3.15
CA GLY A 77 4.29 -9.55 -3.80
C GLY A 77 5.47 -8.60 -3.87
N LEU A 78 5.56 -7.62 -2.98
CA LEU A 78 6.70 -6.70 -2.91
C LEU A 78 7.72 -7.19 -1.90
N GLU A 79 8.99 -7.16 -2.29
CA GLU A 79 10.11 -7.57 -1.44
C GLU A 79 11.24 -6.56 -1.57
N PRO A 80 11.60 -5.82 -0.53
CA PRO A 80 10.96 -5.83 0.80
C PRO A 80 9.57 -5.18 0.77
N PRO A 81 8.66 -5.58 1.68
CA PRO A 81 7.31 -5.02 1.69
C PRO A 81 7.32 -3.57 2.21
N PRO A 82 6.40 -2.74 1.71
CA PRO A 82 6.23 -1.38 2.23
C PRO A 82 5.47 -1.40 3.56
N GLU A 83 5.26 -0.23 4.12
CA GLU A 83 4.38 -0.08 5.27
C GLU A 83 2.95 -0.47 4.88
N ILE A 84 2.27 -1.25 5.72
CA ILE A 84 0.90 -1.73 5.49
C ILE A 84 0.04 -1.46 6.71
N TRP A 85 -1.15 -0.90 6.49
CA TRP A 85 -2.18 -0.77 7.50
C TRP A 85 -3.30 -1.73 7.10
N GLY A 86 -3.36 -2.89 7.79
CA GLY A 86 -4.34 -3.92 7.52
C GLY A 86 -5.51 -3.86 8.49
N CYS A 87 -6.53 -4.67 8.25
CA CYS A 87 -7.75 -4.73 9.05
C CYS A 87 -8.33 -3.34 9.30
N HIS A 88 -8.46 -2.53 8.25
CA HIS A 88 -8.96 -1.15 8.32
C HIS A 88 -8.18 -0.27 9.31
N GLY A 89 -6.87 -0.50 9.42
CA GLY A 89 -6.00 0.28 10.29
C GLY A 89 -5.76 -0.29 11.69
N TRP A 90 -6.44 -1.39 12.05
CA TRP A 90 -6.20 -2.03 13.35
C TRP A 90 -4.84 -2.69 13.45
N GLU A 91 -4.32 -3.19 12.34
CA GLU A 91 -2.97 -3.75 12.24
C GLU A 91 -2.08 -2.81 11.44
N ARG A 92 -0.84 -2.63 11.87
CA ARG A 92 0.16 -1.85 11.13
C ARG A 92 1.46 -2.62 11.07
N MET A 93 2.07 -2.63 9.90
CA MET A 93 3.43 -3.14 9.73
C MET A 93 4.26 -2.04 9.11
N PHE A 94 5.36 -1.69 9.76
CA PHE A 94 6.28 -0.69 9.24
C PHE A 94 7.26 -1.34 8.26
N SER A 95 7.92 -0.51 7.45
CA SER A 95 8.82 -1.03 6.41
C SER A 95 10.01 -1.82 6.96
N ASN A 96 10.35 -1.65 8.25
CA ASN A 96 11.39 -2.44 8.91
C ASN A 96 10.89 -3.79 9.42
N GLY A 97 9.62 -4.15 9.15
CA GLY A 97 9.02 -5.40 9.58
C GLY A 97 8.39 -5.38 10.97
N GLN A 98 8.58 -4.32 11.75
CA GLN A 98 7.94 -4.20 13.06
C GLN A 98 6.43 -4.06 12.90
N ARG A 99 5.68 -4.72 13.76
CA ARG A 99 4.22 -4.69 13.74
C ARG A 99 3.66 -4.08 15.00
N SER A 100 2.52 -3.44 14.85
CA SER A 100 1.75 -2.83 15.92
C SER A 100 0.27 -3.14 15.71
N MET A 101 -0.47 -3.30 16.78
CA MET A 101 -1.91 -3.49 16.73
C MET A 101 -2.58 -2.47 17.62
N VAL A 102 -3.63 -1.84 17.12
CA VAL A 102 -4.39 -0.87 17.92
C VAL A 102 -5.20 -1.64 18.96
N ALA A 103 -4.96 -1.33 20.24
CA ALA A 103 -5.68 -1.96 21.32
C ALA A 103 -7.11 -1.42 21.37
N LEU A 104 -8.10 -2.33 21.49
CA LEU A 104 -9.48 -1.94 21.70
C LEU A 104 -9.65 -1.49 23.17
N PRO A 105 -10.42 -0.40 23.39
CA PRO A 105 -10.80 -0.05 24.76
C PRO A 105 -11.57 -1.18 25.42
N ALA A 106 -11.39 -1.35 26.73
CA ALA A 106 -12.07 -2.42 27.46
C ALA A 106 -13.60 -2.30 27.39
N SER A 107 -14.10 -1.09 27.14
CA SER A 107 -15.54 -0.81 27.02
C SER A 107 -16.07 -0.95 25.59
N ALA A 108 -15.26 -1.33 24.65
CA ALA A 108 -15.65 -1.44 23.24
C ALA A 108 -16.26 -2.79 22.91
#